data_5dc3832591a605751a9b456052a57f4f
#
_entry.id   5dc3832591a605751a9b456052a57f4f
#
_cell.length_a   1.000
_cell.length_b   1.000
_cell.length_c   1.000
_cell.angle_alpha   90.00
_cell.angle_beta   90.00
_cell.angle_gamma   90.00
#
_symmetry.space_group_name_H-M   'P 1'
#
loop_
_entity.id
_entity.type
_entity.pdbx_description
1 polymer ?
#
loop_
_entity_poly.entity_id
_entity_poly.type
_entity_poly.pdbx_seq_one_letter_code
_entity_poly.pdbx_strand_id
1 'polypeptide(L)'
;MTQPLRWLQDEIADRMLQKLDIVKLDVKDILVVPDFAGKHLDVLAKRYPKARIFSITEKGVSGFQMWRAKALSNWRSLFASNNSPLAQYTSSGRFDIPNNSVDLVFSDLLLQDLPDPKHFLQECWRVLREGGLITFTYLGPDTGKELRSLALPELKLKNLLSPWDMHDMGDALLGERFSDPVMDMEYLTLDYEESTLLLADISALKLIHSSPPKVIEKEVLPQKITLEVVYGHAWALGKHLAKTTDSIAYIDPTQIGRKTRSDSA
;
A
#
# COMPACT_ATOMS: atom_id res chain seq x y z
N MET A 1 16.39 -19.58 -2.47
CA MET A 1 16.56 -18.57 -1.39
C MET A 1 15.16 -18.09 -1.02
N THR A 2 14.72 -18.39 0.18
CA THR A 2 13.51 -17.79 0.76
C THR A 2 13.74 -16.30 0.86
N GLN A 3 12.85 -15.49 0.31
CA GLN A 3 12.95 -14.03 0.49
C GLN A 3 12.77 -13.75 1.99
N PRO A 4 13.72 -13.04 2.62
CA PRO A 4 13.56 -12.63 3.99
C PRO A 4 12.26 -11.81 4.08
N LEU A 5 11.55 -11.93 5.19
CA LEU A 5 10.30 -11.20 5.51
C LEU A 5 9.07 -11.50 4.65
N ARG A 6 9.09 -12.52 3.80
CA ARG A 6 7.89 -12.88 3.04
C ARG A 6 6.69 -13.19 3.95
N TRP A 7 6.93 -13.85 5.08
CA TRP A 7 5.92 -14.15 6.07
C TRP A 7 5.31 -12.88 6.69
N LEU A 8 6.11 -11.83 6.88
CA LEU A 8 5.65 -10.54 7.42
C LEU A 8 4.73 -9.83 6.42
N GLN A 9 5.10 -9.81 5.15
CA GLN A 9 4.24 -9.26 4.08
C GLN A 9 2.91 -10.01 4.00
N ASP A 10 2.94 -11.34 4.12
CA ASP A 10 1.73 -12.15 4.13
C ASP A 10 0.85 -11.82 5.35
N GLU A 11 1.43 -11.73 6.54
CA GLU A 11 0.72 -11.40 7.78
C GLU A 11 0.09 -10.02 7.72
N ILE A 12 0.83 -9.01 7.25
CA ILE A 12 0.31 -7.63 7.12
C ILE A 12 -0.83 -7.59 6.09
N ALA A 13 -0.68 -8.26 4.95
CA ALA A 13 -1.73 -8.33 3.94
C ALA A 13 -2.98 -9.03 4.45
N ASP A 14 -2.84 -10.11 5.21
CA ASP A 14 -3.97 -10.82 5.81
C ASP A 14 -4.71 -9.93 6.83
N ARG A 15 -4.00 -9.19 7.67
CA ARG A 15 -4.59 -8.21 8.60
C ARG A 15 -5.31 -7.09 7.86
N MET A 16 -4.71 -6.56 6.79
CA MET A 16 -5.34 -5.56 5.95
C MET A 16 -6.64 -6.07 5.34
N LEU A 17 -6.67 -7.33 4.87
CA LEU A 17 -7.88 -7.94 4.33
C LEU A 17 -8.97 -8.17 5.39
N GLN A 18 -8.60 -8.54 6.63
CA GLN A 18 -9.55 -8.65 7.74
C GLN A 18 -10.25 -7.32 8.03
N LYS A 19 -9.52 -6.20 7.94
CA LYS A 19 -10.11 -4.86 8.11
C LYS A 19 -11.15 -4.54 7.03
N LEU A 20 -11.08 -5.19 5.86
CA LEU A 20 -12.09 -5.07 4.81
C LEU A 20 -13.35 -5.92 5.04
N ASP A 21 -13.41 -6.76 6.08
CA ASP A 21 -14.58 -7.63 6.32
C ASP A 21 -15.84 -6.84 6.66
N ILE A 22 -15.67 -5.66 7.22
CA ILE A 22 -16.78 -4.73 7.53
C ILE A 22 -17.20 -3.87 6.34
N VAL A 23 -16.41 -3.85 5.27
CA VAL A 23 -16.65 -3.01 4.08
C VAL A 23 -17.54 -3.74 3.09
N LYS A 24 -18.68 -3.14 2.75
CA LYS A 24 -19.58 -3.62 1.70
C LYS A 24 -19.22 -2.96 0.38
N LEU A 25 -18.46 -3.64 -0.45
CA LEU A 25 -18.04 -3.16 -1.77
C LEU A 25 -18.29 -4.25 -2.82
N ASP A 26 -18.97 -3.89 -3.92
CA ASP A 26 -19.10 -4.75 -5.10
C ASP A 26 -17.86 -4.60 -5.98
N VAL A 27 -16.88 -5.47 -5.76
CA VAL A 27 -15.57 -5.40 -6.41
C VAL A 27 -15.58 -6.18 -7.71
N LYS A 28 -15.40 -5.48 -8.83
CA LYS A 28 -15.28 -6.04 -10.18
C LYS A 28 -13.86 -5.94 -10.73
N ASP A 29 -13.16 -4.88 -10.37
CA ASP A 29 -11.82 -4.57 -10.83
C ASP A 29 -10.93 -4.13 -9.66
N ILE A 30 -9.77 -4.77 -9.51
CA ILE A 30 -8.81 -4.53 -8.43
C ILE A 30 -7.48 -4.11 -9.03
N LEU A 31 -6.85 -3.08 -8.49
CA LEU A 31 -5.45 -2.76 -8.69
C LEU A 31 -4.63 -3.18 -7.47
N VAL A 32 -3.64 -4.05 -7.68
CA VAL A 32 -2.67 -4.47 -6.65
C VAL A 32 -1.33 -3.79 -6.92
N VAL A 33 -0.81 -3.03 -5.94
CA VAL A 33 0.45 -2.30 -6.09
C VAL A 33 1.18 -2.12 -4.76
N PRO A 34 2.39 -2.72 -4.56
CA PRO A 34 2.97 -3.75 -5.41
C PRO A 34 2.37 -5.13 -5.13
N ASP A 35 2.48 -6.02 -6.10
CA ASP A 35 2.20 -7.43 -5.89
C ASP A 35 3.52 -8.16 -5.64
N PHE A 36 3.78 -8.51 -4.40
CA PHE A 36 5.00 -9.21 -3.98
C PHE A 36 4.97 -10.67 -4.42
N ALA A 37 5.64 -10.95 -5.55
CA ALA A 37 5.77 -12.29 -6.13
C ALA A 37 4.44 -13.03 -6.41
N GLY A 38 3.35 -12.29 -6.67
CA GLY A 38 2.05 -12.85 -7.04
C GLY A 38 1.18 -13.33 -5.88
N LYS A 39 1.55 -13.03 -4.62
CA LYS A 39 0.82 -13.52 -3.45
C LYS A 39 -0.44 -12.74 -3.13
N HIS A 40 -0.38 -11.43 -3.23
CA HIS A 40 -1.58 -10.59 -3.03
C HIS A 40 -2.65 -10.93 -4.06
N LEU A 41 -2.23 -11.20 -5.28
CA LEU A 41 -3.11 -11.67 -6.36
C LEU A 41 -3.85 -12.96 -5.96
N ASP A 42 -3.15 -13.95 -5.39
CA ASP A 42 -3.75 -15.23 -4.99
C ASP A 42 -4.79 -15.05 -3.88
N VAL A 43 -4.49 -14.24 -2.87
CA VAL A 43 -5.38 -13.99 -1.73
C VAL A 43 -6.60 -13.18 -2.18
N LEU A 44 -6.41 -12.15 -2.99
CA LEU A 44 -7.50 -11.33 -3.52
C LEU A 44 -8.38 -12.11 -4.50
N ALA A 45 -7.80 -12.99 -5.33
CA ALA A 45 -8.58 -13.84 -6.23
C ALA A 45 -9.48 -14.83 -5.47
N LYS A 46 -9.05 -15.32 -4.30
CA LYS A 46 -9.91 -16.14 -3.43
C LYS A 46 -11.04 -15.34 -2.82
N ARG A 47 -10.76 -14.12 -2.36
CA ARG A 47 -11.77 -13.25 -1.74
C ARG A 47 -12.76 -12.70 -2.74
N TYR A 48 -12.30 -12.32 -3.94
CA TYR A 48 -13.08 -11.71 -5.01
C TYR A 48 -12.99 -12.55 -6.29
N PRO A 49 -13.59 -13.76 -6.33
CA PRO A 49 -13.37 -14.72 -7.41
C PRO A 49 -13.92 -14.30 -8.78
N LYS A 50 -14.71 -13.23 -8.82
CA LYS A 50 -15.28 -12.67 -10.05
C LYS A 50 -14.57 -11.39 -10.51
N ALA A 51 -13.66 -10.84 -9.68
CA ALA A 51 -12.98 -9.61 -9.99
C ALA A 51 -11.84 -9.83 -11.00
N ARG A 52 -11.60 -8.84 -11.84
CA ARG A 52 -10.38 -8.73 -12.63
C ARG A 52 -9.31 -8.08 -11.78
N ILE A 53 -8.08 -8.60 -11.81
CA ILE A 53 -7.00 -8.07 -11.00
C ILE A 53 -5.90 -7.55 -11.93
N PHE A 54 -5.57 -6.26 -11.80
CA PHE A 54 -4.42 -5.62 -12.40
C PHE A 54 -3.30 -5.63 -11.38
N SER A 55 -2.15 -6.18 -11.74
CA SER A 55 -1.02 -6.34 -10.83
C SER A 55 0.17 -5.50 -11.28
N ILE A 56 0.74 -4.74 -10.34
CA ILE A 56 1.99 -4.01 -10.53
C ILE A 56 3.05 -4.68 -9.67
N THR A 57 4.02 -5.33 -10.32
CA THR A 57 5.02 -6.14 -9.64
C THR A 57 6.33 -5.38 -9.40
N GLU A 58 6.98 -5.63 -8.28
CA GLU A 58 8.25 -5.00 -7.93
C GLU A 58 9.39 -5.36 -8.91
N LYS A 59 9.39 -6.59 -9.41
CA LYS A 59 10.33 -7.07 -10.44
C LYS A 59 9.54 -7.71 -11.57
N GLY A 60 9.96 -7.50 -12.80
CA GLY A 60 9.39 -8.19 -13.95
C GLY A 60 9.30 -9.70 -13.67
N VAL A 61 8.08 -10.23 -13.62
CA VAL A 61 7.83 -11.64 -13.30
C VAL A 61 8.42 -12.49 -14.42
N SER A 62 9.27 -13.47 -14.08
CA SER A 62 9.78 -14.42 -15.08
C SER A 62 8.60 -15.18 -15.70
N GLY A 63 8.67 -15.46 -17.02
CA GLY A 63 7.60 -16.14 -17.75
C GLY A 63 7.11 -17.46 -17.12
N PHE A 64 7.97 -18.12 -16.35
CA PHE A 64 7.64 -19.34 -15.62
C PHE A 64 6.70 -19.11 -14.42
N GLN A 65 6.88 -18.02 -13.68
CA GLN A 65 5.97 -17.66 -12.57
C GLN A 65 4.60 -17.22 -13.11
N MET A 66 4.56 -16.49 -14.22
CA MET A 66 3.32 -16.16 -14.91
C MET A 66 2.58 -17.41 -15.40
N TRP A 67 3.31 -18.43 -15.88
CA TRP A 67 2.70 -19.69 -16.33
C TRP A 67 2.07 -20.46 -15.17
N ARG A 68 2.73 -20.53 -13.98
CA ARG A 68 2.16 -21.17 -12.78
C ARG A 68 0.93 -20.43 -12.26
N ALA A 69 0.96 -19.10 -12.22
CA ALA A 69 -0.20 -18.30 -11.83
C ALA A 69 -1.39 -18.51 -12.79
N LYS A 70 -1.13 -18.60 -14.11
CA LYS A 70 -2.13 -18.94 -15.12
C LYS A 70 -2.68 -20.37 -14.99
N ALA A 71 -1.85 -21.35 -14.60
CA ALA A 71 -2.29 -22.73 -14.45
C ALA A 71 -3.15 -22.98 -13.20
N LEU A 72 -3.03 -22.12 -12.18
CA LEU A 72 -3.77 -22.25 -10.91
C LEU A 72 -5.02 -21.36 -10.86
N SER A 73 -5.13 -20.37 -11.74
CA SER A 73 -6.29 -19.47 -11.82
C SER A 73 -7.34 -20.06 -12.75
N ASN A 74 -8.57 -20.19 -12.25
CA ASN A 74 -9.73 -20.53 -13.06
C ASN A 74 -9.81 -19.64 -14.31
N TRP A 75 -10.15 -20.21 -15.44
CA TRP A 75 -10.13 -19.70 -16.82
C TRP A 75 -10.60 -18.24 -17.04
N ARG A 76 -11.26 -17.62 -16.04
CA ARG A 76 -11.78 -16.25 -16.13
C ARG A 76 -10.77 -15.15 -15.76
N SER A 77 -9.71 -15.45 -15.02
CA SER A 77 -8.63 -14.49 -14.71
C SER A 77 -7.64 -14.32 -15.90
N LEU A 78 -7.82 -15.06 -16.98
CA LEU A 78 -6.96 -15.04 -18.16
C LEU A 78 -7.00 -13.72 -18.96
N PHE A 79 -7.92 -12.82 -18.65
CA PHE A 79 -8.17 -11.63 -19.48
C PHE A 79 -7.64 -10.31 -18.91
N ALA A 80 -6.99 -10.30 -17.76
CA ALA A 80 -6.61 -9.05 -17.12
C ALA A 80 -5.25 -9.08 -16.39
N SER A 81 -4.22 -9.70 -16.94
CA SER A 81 -2.89 -9.47 -16.39
C SER A 81 -2.12 -8.43 -17.20
N ASN A 82 -2.48 -7.17 -17.09
CA ASN A 82 -1.53 -6.11 -17.34
C ASN A 82 -0.55 -6.09 -16.17
N ASN A 83 0.43 -6.98 -16.18
CA ASN A 83 1.52 -7.00 -15.24
C ASN A 83 2.52 -5.92 -15.65
N SER A 84 2.34 -4.72 -15.14
CA SER A 84 3.30 -3.63 -15.35
C SER A 84 4.37 -3.66 -14.26
N PRO A 85 5.65 -3.43 -14.58
CA PRO A 85 6.68 -3.32 -13.56
C PRO A 85 6.50 -2.03 -12.74
N LEU A 86 6.75 -2.10 -11.43
CA LEU A 86 6.69 -0.93 -10.55
C LEU A 86 7.66 0.18 -11.01
N ALA A 87 8.78 -0.20 -11.61
CA ALA A 87 9.74 0.73 -12.22
C ALA A 87 9.09 1.64 -13.30
N GLN A 88 8.09 1.17 -14.02
CA GLN A 88 7.35 1.98 -14.98
C GLN A 88 6.54 3.07 -14.28
N TYR A 89 5.85 2.73 -13.19
CA TYR A 89 5.15 3.71 -12.37
C TYR A 89 6.13 4.72 -11.76
N THR A 90 7.22 4.26 -11.12
CA THR A 90 8.20 5.16 -10.49
C THR A 90 8.90 6.10 -11.47
N SER A 91 9.00 5.72 -12.74
CA SER A 91 9.60 6.58 -13.78
C SER A 91 8.61 7.54 -14.41
N SER A 92 7.35 7.13 -14.59
CA SER A 92 6.32 7.93 -15.25
C SER A 92 5.43 8.72 -14.29
N GLY A 93 5.40 8.32 -13.02
CA GLY A 93 4.45 8.83 -12.03
C GLY A 93 3.00 8.42 -12.30
N ARG A 94 2.74 7.52 -13.28
CA ARG A 94 1.39 7.18 -13.70
C ARG A 94 1.20 5.68 -13.91
N PHE A 95 0.05 5.17 -13.46
CA PHE A 95 -0.34 3.80 -13.78
C PHE A 95 -0.84 3.70 -15.22
N ASP A 96 -0.45 2.64 -15.92
CA ASP A 96 -1.00 2.31 -17.24
C ASP A 96 -2.40 1.67 -17.09
N ILE A 97 -3.28 2.43 -16.46
CA ILE A 97 -4.65 2.05 -16.13
C ILE A 97 -5.55 3.26 -16.42
N PRO A 98 -6.70 3.07 -17.10
CA PRO A 98 -7.61 4.16 -17.41
C PRO A 98 -8.20 4.83 -16.17
N ASN A 99 -8.68 6.06 -16.31
CA ASN A 99 -9.40 6.75 -15.26
C ASN A 99 -10.70 5.99 -14.91
N ASN A 100 -11.10 5.99 -13.64
CA ASN A 100 -12.36 5.42 -13.18
C ASN A 100 -12.57 3.96 -13.65
N SER A 101 -11.56 3.12 -13.52
CA SER A 101 -11.55 1.76 -14.06
C SER A 101 -11.45 0.65 -13.02
N VAL A 102 -11.14 0.97 -11.76
CA VAL A 102 -11.03 0.00 -10.68
C VAL A 102 -11.93 0.36 -9.49
N ASP A 103 -12.38 -0.65 -8.77
CA ASP A 103 -13.26 -0.51 -7.60
C ASP A 103 -12.45 -0.56 -6.30
N LEU A 104 -11.30 -1.25 -6.32
CA LEU A 104 -10.41 -1.39 -5.17
C LEU A 104 -8.96 -1.19 -5.60
N VAL A 105 -8.24 -0.34 -4.88
CA VAL A 105 -6.77 -0.28 -4.89
C VAL A 105 -6.27 -0.92 -3.61
N PHE A 106 -5.44 -1.95 -3.76
CA PHE A 106 -4.79 -2.67 -2.66
C PHE A 106 -3.28 -2.41 -2.71
N SER A 107 -2.76 -1.70 -1.72
CA SER A 107 -1.36 -1.30 -1.66
C SER A 107 -0.73 -1.68 -0.33
N ASP A 108 0.20 -2.63 -0.35
CA ASP A 108 0.88 -3.11 0.85
C ASP A 108 2.35 -2.67 0.85
N LEU A 109 2.79 -2.03 1.96
CA LEU A 109 4.17 -1.66 2.25
C LEU A 109 4.89 -0.91 1.10
N LEU A 110 4.19 -0.01 0.40
CA LEU A 110 4.77 0.76 -0.70
C LEU A 110 5.09 2.21 -0.32
N LEU A 111 4.20 2.87 0.44
CA LEU A 111 4.21 4.32 0.57
C LEU A 111 5.50 4.87 1.18
N GLN A 112 6.10 4.13 2.13
CA GLN A 112 7.38 4.53 2.75
C GLN A 112 8.56 4.55 1.77
N ASP A 113 8.44 3.90 0.62
CA ASP A 113 9.48 3.85 -0.41
C ASP A 113 9.29 4.89 -1.51
N LEU A 114 8.16 5.58 -1.51
CA LEU A 114 7.84 6.59 -2.52
C LEU A 114 8.41 7.95 -2.15
N PRO A 115 8.99 8.68 -3.11
CA PRO A 115 9.49 10.03 -2.88
C PRO A 115 8.35 11.03 -2.61
N ASP A 116 7.17 10.78 -3.17
CA ASP A 116 5.96 11.58 -3.00
C ASP A 116 4.71 10.71 -2.84
N PRO A 117 4.31 10.41 -1.58
CA PRO A 117 3.09 9.67 -1.31
C PRO A 117 1.82 10.36 -1.82
N LYS A 118 1.75 11.69 -1.83
CA LYS A 118 0.57 12.42 -2.33
C LYS A 118 0.32 12.15 -3.80
N HIS A 119 1.37 12.12 -4.59
CA HIS A 119 1.25 11.80 -6.01
C HIS A 119 0.67 10.39 -6.23
N PHE A 120 1.09 9.43 -5.40
CA PHE A 120 0.51 8.09 -5.40
C PHE A 120 -0.99 8.11 -5.07
N LEU A 121 -1.40 8.86 -4.05
CA LEU A 121 -2.82 9.00 -3.69
C LEU A 121 -3.62 9.63 -4.84
N GLN A 122 -3.10 10.66 -5.52
CA GLN A 122 -3.72 11.27 -6.70
C GLN A 122 -3.95 10.25 -7.82
N GLU A 123 -2.95 9.41 -8.09
CA GLU A 123 -3.07 8.36 -9.10
C GLU A 123 -4.08 7.29 -8.69
N CYS A 124 -4.10 6.89 -7.42
CA CYS A 124 -5.11 5.98 -6.89
C CYS A 124 -6.52 6.58 -7.04
N TRP A 125 -6.69 7.86 -6.68
CA TRP A 125 -7.95 8.56 -6.86
C TRP A 125 -8.37 8.64 -8.34
N ARG A 126 -7.42 8.86 -9.25
CA ARG A 126 -7.67 8.91 -10.69
C ARG A 126 -8.24 7.58 -11.22
N VAL A 127 -7.64 6.46 -10.87
CA VAL A 127 -8.01 5.14 -11.39
C VAL A 127 -9.25 4.54 -10.73
N LEU A 128 -9.52 4.90 -9.47
CA LEU A 128 -10.72 4.45 -8.76
C LEU A 128 -12.00 4.98 -9.43
N ARG A 129 -13.04 4.18 -9.45
CA ARG A 129 -14.41 4.61 -9.76
C ARG A 129 -15.00 5.41 -8.62
N GLU A 130 -16.08 6.14 -8.91
CA GLU A 130 -16.95 6.71 -7.87
C GLU A 130 -17.40 5.60 -6.92
N GLY A 131 -17.22 5.82 -5.62
CA GLY A 131 -17.51 4.82 -4.59
C GLY A 131 -16.47 3.72 -4.45
N GLY A 132 -15.35 3.79 -5.18
CA GLY A 132 -14.24 2.87 -5.02
C GLY A 132 -13.41 3.14 -3.77
N LEU A 133 -12.66 2.15 -3.33
CA LEU A 133 -11.89 2.16 -2.09
C LEU A 133 -10.39 2.03 -2.37
N ILE A 134 -9.59 2.86 -1.71
CA ILE A 134 -8.17 2.55 -1.50
C ILE A 134 -8.00 1.89 -0.14
N THR A 135 -7.22 0.82 -0.07
CA THR A 135 -6.69 0.25 1.18
C THR A 135 -5.19 0.08 1.05
N PHE A 136 -4.46 0.45 2.09
CA PHE A 136 -3.00 0.45 2.04
C PHE A 136 -2.37 0.24 3.41
N THR A 137 -1.09 -0.17 3.38
CA THR A 137 -0.23 -0.22 4.55
C THR A 137 1.10 0.47 4.27
N TYR A 138 1.76 0.93 5.31
CA TYR A 138 3.13 1.40 5.28
C TYR A 138 3.77 1.32 6.68
N LEU A 139 5.10 1.43 6.70
CA LEU A 139 5.84 1.48 7.95
C LEU A 139 5.91 2.92 8.47
N GLY A 140 5.39 3.12 9.66
CA GLY A 140 5.34 4.41 10.33
C GLY A 140 6.66 4.85 10.96
N PRO A 141 6.71 6.08 11.52
CA PRO A 141 7.93 6.72 12.00
C PRO A 141 8.62 6.02 13.16
N ASP A 142 7.91 5.23 13.96
CA ASP A 142 8.51 4.49 15.08
C ASP A 142 9.16 3.17 14.68
N THR A 143 9.07 2.77 13.41
CA THR A 143 9.74 1.58 12.91
C THR A 143 11.24 1.66 13.13
N GLY A 144 11.83 0.62 13.74
CA GLY A 144 13.27 0.54 13.98
C GLY A 144 13.81 1.58 14.97
N LYS A 145 12.99 2.08 15.88
CA LYS A 145 13.40 3.07 16.90
C LYS A 145 14.58 2.58 17.74
N GLU A 146 14.70 1.29 17.99
CA GLU A 146 15.80 0.67 18.71
C GLU A 146 17.13 0.84 17.96
N LEU A 147 17.12 0.77 16.64
CA LEU A 147 18.32 0.99 15.81
C LEU A 147 18.77 2.45 15.84
N ARG A 148 17.83 3.39 15.86
CA ARG A 148 18.14 4.83 15.89
C ARG A 148 18.84 5.24 17.20
N SER A 149 18.49 4.58 18.29
CA SER A 149 19.10 4.86 19.60
C SER A 149 20.56 4.40 19.72
N LEU A 150 21.01 3.49 18.83
CA LEU A 150 22.36 2.90 18.93
C LEU A 150 23.47 3.79 18.38
N ALA A 151 23.13 4.85 17.65
CA ALA A 151 24.09 5.76 17.02
C ALA A 151 25.25 5.03 16.30
N LEU A 152 24.94 3.98 15.52
CA LEU A 152 25.89 3.19 14.77
C LEU A 152 26.12 3.80 13.37
N PRO A 153 27.23 4.56 13.17
CA PRO A 153 27.50 5.21 11.87
C PRO A 153 27.64 4.20 10.73
N GLU A 154 28.08 2.99 11.06
CA GLU A 154 28.30 1.90 10.10
C GLU A 154 26.99 1.40 9.47
N LEU A 155 25.88 1.47 10.17
CA LEU A 155 24.59 1.01 9.66
C LEU A 155 23.96 1.99 8.68
N LYS A 156 24.42 3.25 8.61
CA LYS A 156 23.84 4.28 7.73
C LYS A 156 22.32 4.14 7.65
N LEU A 157 21.67 4.22 8.80
CA LEU A 157 20.23 4.09 8.86
C LEU A 157 19.60 5.06 7.87
N LYS A 158 18.76 4.54 7.01
CA LYS A 158 17.87 5.37 6.22
C LYS A 158 17.03 6.13 7.24
N ASN A 159 16.94 7.46 7.12
CA ASN A 159 15.87 8.13 7.78
C ASN A 159 14.58 7.47 7.29
N LEU A 160 14.08 6.55 8.07
CA LEU A 160 12.76 5.94 7.86
C LEU A 160 11.74 7.01 8.17
N LEU A 161 11.69 7.84 7.24
CA LEU A 161 10.76 8.89 7.27
C LEU A 161 9.91 8.68 6.02
N SER A 162 8.99 7.76 6.17
CA SER A 162 7.69 8.33 5.90
C SER A 162 7.58 9.50 6.88
N PRO A 163 7.62 10.77 6.45
CA PRO A 163 7.39 11.91 7.34
C PRO A 163 5.95 11.90 7.87
N TRP A 164 5.19 10.89 7.52
CA TRP A 164 3.78 10.76 7.68
C TRP A 164 3.50 9.79 8.81
N ASP A 165 3.10 10.32 9.93
CA ASP A 165 2.36 9.52 10.90
C ASP A 165 0.95 9.23 10.35
N MET A 166 0.15 8.50 11.11
CA MET A 166 -1.20 8.15 10.65
C MET A 166 -2.13 9.37 10.51
N HIS A 167 -1.88 10.46 11.26
CA HIS A 167 -2.69 11.69 11.21
C HIS A 167 -2.34 12.48 9.95
N ASP A 168 -1.03 12.67 9.67
CA ASP A 168 -0.56 13.32 8.45
C ASP A 168 -1.09 12.60 7.20
N MET A 169 -1.10 11.26 7.20
CA MET A 169 -1.62 10.48 6.10
C MET A 169 -3.14 10.63 5.96
N GLY A 170 -3.88 10.67 7.06
CA GLY A 170 -5.32 10.96 7.06
C GLY A 170 -5.63 12.32 6.46
N ASP A 171 -4.89 13.34 6.84
CA ASP A 171 -5.01 14.70 6.29
C ASP A 171 -4.63 14.74 4.79
N ALA A 172 -3.61 14.00 4.39
CA ALA A 172 -3.22 13.88 2.99
C ALA A 172 -4.33 13.24 2.16
N LEU A 173 -4.98 12.20 2.65
CA LEU A 173 -6.12 11.57 1.97
C LEU A 173 -7.25 12.58 1.72
N LEU A 174 -7.61 13.37 2.73
CA LEU A 174 -8.61 14.43 2.58
C LEU A 174 -8.15 15.50 1.59
N GLY A 175 -6.88 15.92 1.65
CA GLY A 175 -6.27 16.85 0.71
C GLY A 175 -6.30 16.36 -0.74
N GLU A 176 -6.18 15.06 -0.96
CA GLU A 176 -6.23 14.41 -2.27
C GLU A 176 -7.64 13.91 -2.63
N ARG A 177 -8.69 14.49 -1.99
CA ARG A 177 -10.12 14.32 -2.29
C ARG A 177 -10.73 12.98 -1.90
N PHE A 178 -10.04 12.16 -1.13
CA PHE A 178 -10.65 10.99 -0.54
C PHE A 178 -11.63 11.38 0.58
N SER A 179 -12.63 10.56 0.79
CA SER A 179 -13.65 10.75 1.82
C SER A 179 -13.52 9.67 2.89
N ASP A 180 -13.94 10.02 4.10
CA ASP A 180 -14.04 9.11 5.24
C ASP A 180 -12.77 8.28 5.48
N PRO A 181 -11.58 8.91 5.60
CA PRO A 181 -10.35 8.18 5.86
C PRO A 181 -10.44 7.50 7.23
N VAL A 182 -10.16 6.21 7.27
CA VAL A 182 -10.01 5.44 8.49
C VAL A 182 -8.56 4.99 8.58
N MET A 183 -7.90 5.42 9.64
CA MET A 183 -6.53 5.09 9.93
C MET A 183 -6.43 4.25 11.19
N ASP A 184 -5.58 3.24 11.17
CA ASP A 184 -5.30 2.38 12.29
C ASP A 184 -3.80 2.07 12.33
N MET A 185 -3.28 1.71 13.49
CA MET A 185 -1.86 1.44 13.66
C MET A 185 -1.64 0.33 14.69
N GLU A 186 -0.64 -0.49 14.45
CA GLU A 186 -0.20 -1.49 15.41
C GLU A 186 1.33 -1.59 15.46
N TYR A 187 1.85 -2.00 16.61
CA TYR A 187 3.26 -2.33 16.76
C TYR A 187 3.45 -3.83 16.67
N LEU A 188 4.30 -4.25 15.72
CA LEU A 188 4.79 -5.61 15.65
C LEU A 188 6.22 -5.64 16.17
N THR A 189 6.53 -6.59 17.04
CA THR A 189 7.89 -6.78 17.56
C THR A 189 8.50 -8.01 16.94
N LEU A 190 9.66 -7.84 16.31
CA LEU A 190 10.47 -8.92 15.78
C LEU A 190 11.60 -9.23 16.78
N ASP A 191 11.64 -10.47 17.24
CA ASP A 191 12.68 -10.97 18.15
C ASP A 191 13.75 -11.72 17.38
N TYR A 192 15.01 -11.46 17.65
CA TYR A 192 16.15 -12.05 16.94
C TYR A 192 17.11 -12.75 17.93
N GLU A 193 17.31 -14.03 17.72
CA GLU A 193 18.36 -14.79 18.43
C GLU A 193 19.73 -14.57 17.77
N GLU A 194 19.74 -14.27 16.48
CA GLU A 194 20.96 -14.05 15.70
C GLU A 194 21.00 -12.68 15.04
N SER A 195 22.08 -11.94 15.27
CA SER A 195 22.32 -10.63 14.63
C SER A 195 22.35 -10.67 13.11
N THR A 196 22.72 -11.82 12.53
CA THR A 196 22.73 -12.03 11.08
C THR A 196 21.36 -11.99 10.45
N LEU A 197 20.34 -12.54 11.15
CA LEU A 197 18.94 -12.48 10.72
C LEU A 197 18.41 -11.04 10.82
N LEU A 198 18.70 -10.37 11.93
CA LEU A 198 18.36 -8.97 12.11
C LEU A 198 18.93 -8.10 10.98
N LEU A 199 20.23 -8.25 10.66
CA LEU A 199 20.86 -7.49 9.58
C LEU A 199 20.25 -7.80 8.20
N ALA A 200 19.88 -9.05 7.96
CA ALA A 200 19.20 -9.43 6.72
C ALA A 200 17.81 -8.77 6.63
N ASP A 201 17.06 -8.75 7.73
CA ASP A 201 15.70 -8.21 7.76
C ASP A 201 15.69 -6.68 7.68
N ILE A 202 16.56 -5.96 8.40
CA ILE A 202 16.66 -4.49 8.26
C ILE A 202 17.10 -4.08 6.85
N SER A 203 17.90 -4.90 6.18
CA SER A 203 18.26 -4.68 4.78
C SER A 203 17.06 -4.92 3.85
N ALA A 204 16.29 -5.99 4.09
CA ALA A 204 15.11 -6.34 3.31
C ALA A 204 13.97 -5.34 3.49
N LEU A 205 13.82 -4.80 4.69
CA LEU A 205 12.90 -3.70 5.02
C LEU A 205 13.40 -2.34 4.51
N LYS A 206 14.60 -2.29 3.91
CA LYS A 206 15.22 -1.05 3.42
C LYS A 206 15.44 -0.01 4.54
N LEU A 207 15.65 -0.45 5.78
CA LEU A 207 15.91 0.42 6.93
C LEU A 207 17.31 1.03 6.90
N ILE A 208 18.18 0.53 6.03
CA ILE A 208 19.55 1.00 5.83
C ILE A 208 19.80 1.39 4.37
N HIS A 209 20.70 2.37 4.15
CA HIS A 209 21.03 2.86 2.81
C HIS A 209 21.95 1.95 1.99
N SER A 210 22.67 1.07 2.66
CA SER A 210 23.68 0.19 2.03
C SER A 210 23.55 -1.22 2.60
N SER A 211 24.18 -2.17 1.92
CA SER A 211 24.32 -3.52 2.48
C SER A 211 24.96 -3.43 3.87
N PRO A 212 24.49 -4.22 4.83
CA PRO A 212 25.05 -4.20 6.17
C PRO A 212 26.55 -4.53 6.12
N PRO A 213 27.35 -3.90 6.98
CA PRO A 213 28.78 -4.23 7.09
C PRO A 213 28.94 -5.69 7.45
N LYS A 214 30.01 -6.31 6.94
CA LYS A 214 30.27 -7.75 7.11
C LYS A 214 30.55 -8.14 8.57
N VAL A 215 30.95 -7.18 9.39
CA VAL A 215 31.28 -7.39 10.81
C VAL A 215 30.69 -6.22 11.61
N ILE A 216 29.69 -6.52 12.40
CA ILE A 216 29.23 -5.67 13.52
C ILE A 216 29.35 -6.52 14.77
N GLU A 217 29.89 -5.97 15.84
CA GLU A 217 29.94 -6.66 17.13
C GLU A 217 28.52 -7.00 17.58
N LYS A 218 28.25 -8.29 17.79
CA LYS A 218 26.90 -8.81 18.11
C LYS A 218 26.29 -8.16 19.35
N GLU A 219 27.12 -7.74 20.29
CA GLU A 219 26.71 -7.17 21.58
C GLU A 219 26.12 -5.76 21.46
N VAL A 220 26.29 -5.11 20.31
CA VAL A 220 25.84 -3.73 20.08
C VAL A 220 24.46 -3.68 19.41
N LEU A 221 24.03 -4.76 18.78
CA LEU A 221 22.76 -4.80 18.05
C LEU A 221 21.61 -5.17 18.99
N PRO A 222 20.41 -4.59 18.79
CA PRO A 222 19.25 -4.94 19.58
C PRO A 222 18.78 -6.35 19.25
N GLN A 223 18.25 -7.05 20.24
CA GLN A 223 17.60 -8.35 20.02
C GLN A 223 16.15 -8.21 19.55
N LYS A 224 15.61 -7.00 19.59
CA LYS A 224 14.23 -6.72 19.22
C LYS A 224 14.16 -5.49 18.33
N ILE A 225 13.27 -5.55 17.34
CA ILE A 225 12.93 -4.39 16.51
C ILE A 225 11.42 -4.20 16.52
N THR A 226 11.00 -2.98 16.76
CA THR A 226 9.61 -2.57 16.60
C THR A 226 9.35 -2.16 15.16
N LEU A 227 8.28 -2.67 14.59
CA LEU A 227 7.69 -2.17 13.35
C LEU A 227 6.38 -1.49 13.71
N GLU A 228 6.26 -0.23 13.38
CA GLU A 228 4.99 0.49 13.39
C GLU A 228 4.33 0.25 12.03
N VAL A 229 3.25 -0.51 12.01
CA VAL A 229 2.50 -0.78 10.79
C VAL A 229 1.26 0.08 10.81
N VAL A 230 1.16 0.99 9.86
CA VAL A 230 -0.01 1.85 9.67
C VAL A 230 -0.88 1.26 8.57
N TYR A 231 -2.17 1.17 8.84
CA TYR A 231 -3.23 0.74 7.92
C TYR A 231 -4.13 1.91 7.62
N GLY A 232 -4.48 2.07 6.36
CA GLY A 232 -5.39 3.11 5.95
C GLY A 232 -6.38 2.63 4.90
N HIS A 233 -7.59 3.18 4.93
CA HIS A 233 -8.53 3.07 3.85
C HIS A 233 -9.38 4.35 3.74
N ALA A 234 -9.76 4.66 2.51
CA ALA A 234 -10.56 5.83 2.21
C ALA A 234 -11.34 5.64 0.90
N TRP A 235 -12.42 6.37 0.75
CA TRP A 235 -13.34 6.24 -0.37
C TRP A 235 -13.13 7.32 -1.41
N ALA A 236 -13.24 6.97 -2.68
CA ALA A 236 -13.24 7.92 -3.79
C ALA A 236 -14.69 8.38 -4.08
N LEU A 237 -15.23 9.24 -3.22
CA LEU A 237 -16.59 9.80 -3.33
C LEU A 237 -16.57 11.19 -3.98
N GLY A 238 -17.72 11.63 -4.50
CA GLY A 238 -17.90 13.01 -4.98
C GLY A 238 -17.23 13.32 -6.31
N LYS A 239 -16.76 12.33 -7.06
CA LYS A 239 -16.11 12.54 -8.36
C LYS A 239 -17.01 13.20 -9.41
N HIS A 240 -18.32 13.05 -9.25
CA HIS A 240 -19.33 13.65 -10.11
C HIS A 240 -19.62 15.13 -9.76
N LEU A 241 -19.22 15.58 -8.56
CA LEU A 241 -19.54 16.93 -8.08
C LEU A 241 -18.67 18.02 -8.70
N ALA A 242 -17.44 17.67 -9.15
CA ALA A 242 -16.49 18.61 -9.73
C ALA A 242 -16.19 18.26 -11.17
N LYS A 243 -16.73 19.06 -12.12
CA LYS A 243 -16.30 19.01 -13.52
C LYS A 243 -15.35 20.18 -13.77
N THR A 244 -14.16 19.88 -14.21
CA THR A 244 -13.22 20.92 -14.69
C THR A 244 -13.48 21.21 -16.15
N THR A 245 -13.85 22.45 -16.46
CA THR A 245 -13.83 22.99 -17.81
C THR A 245 -12.94 24.23 -17.74
N ASP A 246 -11.89 24.28 -18.54
CA ASP A 246 -10.96 25.41 -18.64
C ASP A 246 -10.35 25.89 -17.29
N SER A 247 -9.81 24.97 -16.50
CA SER A 247 -9.19 25.26 -15.19
C SER A 247 -10.13 25.76 -14.10
N ILE A 248 -11.44 25.77 -14.32
CA ILE A 248 -12.46 26.14 -13.33
C ILE A 248 -13.27 24.90 -12.98
N ALA A 249 -13.36 24.57 -11.69
CA ALA A 249 -14.22 23.50 -11.20
C ALA A 249 -15.64 24.04 -11.01
N TYR A 250 -16.60 23.49 -11.75
CA TYR A 250 -18.01 23.79 -11.56
C TYR A 250 -18.65 22.72 -10.67
N ILE A 251 -19.24 23.15 -9.58
CA ILE A 251 -20.09 22.32 -8.73
C ILE A 251 -21.52 22.69 -9.03
N ASP A 252 -22.33 21.73 -9.47
CA ASP A 252 -23.76 21.96 -9.67
C ASP A 252 -24.46 22.12 -8.30
N PRO A 253 -25.03 23.29 -8.01
CA PRO A 253 -25.68 23.55 -6.72
C PRO A 253 -26.85 22.61 -6.40
N THR A 254 -27.45 21.99 -7.41
CA THR A 254 -28.57 21.03 -7.24
C THR A 254 -28.11 19.68 -6.68
N GLN A 255 -26.82 19.38 -6.82
CA GLN A 255 -26.20 18.14 -6.32
C GLN A 255 -25.68 18.30 -4.89
N ILE A 256 -25.71 19.51 -4.33
CA ILE A 256 -25.36 19.75 -2.93
C ILE A 256 -26.57 19.40 -2.06
N GLY A 257 -26.55 18.22 -1.45
CA GLY A 257 -27.58 17.80 -0.50
C GLY A 257 -27.61 18.71 0.74
N ARG A 258 -28.53 19.62 0.84
CA ARG A 258 -28.82 20.34 2.09
C ARG A 258 -29.55 19.40 3.04
N LYS A 259 -28.93 18.98 4.14
CA LYS A 259 -29.70 18.46 5.29
C LYS A 259 -30.50 19.61 5.88
N THR A 260 -31.78 19.69 5.58
CA THR A 260 -32.71 20.52 6.35
C THR A 260 -32.82 19.89 7.75
N ARG A 261 -32.38 20.60 8.77
CA ARG A 261 -32.76 20.29 10.15
C ARG A 261 -34.27 20.34 10.22
N SER A 262 -34.94 19.22 10.42
CA SER A 262 -36.32 19.22 10.85
C SER A 262 -36.33 19.75 12.27
N ASP A 263 -36.88 20.93 12.46
CA ASP A 263 -37.23 21.44 13.78
C ASP A 263 -38.22 20.44 14.39
N SER A 264 -37.74 19.67 15.37
CA SER A 264 -38.60 18.91 16.25
C SER A 264 -39.23 19.88 17.25
N ALA A 265 -40.51 20.16 17.02
CA ALA A 265 -41.41 20.72 18.04
C ALA A 265 -41.70 19.71 19.14
#